data_3914d4ee8caf2a8aa44d78766ed1ce1f
#
_entry.id   3914d4ee8caf2a8aa44d78766ed1ce1f
#
_cell.length_a   1.000
_cell.length_b   1.000
_cell.length_c   1.000
_cell.angle_alpha   90.00
_cell.angle_beta   90.00
_cell.angle_gamma   90.00
#
_symmetry.space_group_name_H-M   'P 1'
#
loop_
_entity.id
_entity.type
_entity.pdbx_description
1 polymer ?
#
loop_
_entity_poly.entity_id
_entity_poly.type
_entity_poly.pdbx_seq_one_letter_code
_entity_poly.pdbx_strand_id
1 'polypeptide(L)'
;GYLFPFIFAWVGISNTAPQGVIPDSVIYSFYIGAAILIFCVIYTTVKVKEMPPAEYAEYHGITEEQEHEKVNMLKLLVKAPKAFWTVGLVQFFCWFAFMFMWTYTNGSIAANVFDAPTVEHTVNGITKIVLDTKSLQYQEAANWVGVLFAVQAIGSVLWAVCIPMFKDRRFIYALSLVLGGIGFISTYFVHSQYVLFISFLLIGCAWAAMLALPFTILTNALSGGHMGTYLGLFNGTICIPQIVAAALGGSILALFTPKGMLPPEINMLVMAGVMLIIG
;
A
#
# COMPACT_ATOMS: atom_id res chain seq x y z
N GLY A 1 -6.38 -3.28 11.37
CA GLY A 1 -5.12 -3.19 12.11
C GLY A 1 -4.87 -1.81 12.71
N TYR A 2 -5.02 -0.73 11.97
CA TYR A 2 -4.64 0.63 12.39
C TYR A 2 -5.41 1.18 13.60
N LEU A 3 -6.63 0.71 13.86
CA LEU A 3 -7.45 1.18 14.97
C LEU A 3 -7.16 0.46 16.30
N PHE A 4 -6.53 -0.71 16.28
CA PHE A 4 -6.33 -1.47 17.51
C PHE A 4 -5.48 -0.74 18.55
N PRO A 5 -4.32 -0.14 18.22
CA PRO A 5 -3.54 0.62 19.19
C PRO A 5 -4.35 1.77 19.81
N PHE A 6 -5.23 2.39 19.03
CA PHE A 6 -6.11 3.47 19.50
C PHE A 6 -7.18 2.97 20.46
N ILE A 7 -7.83 1.86 20.10
CA ILE A 7 -8.83 1.21 20.98
C ILE A 7 -8.20 0.78 22.30
N PHE A 8 -6.99 0.23 22.26
CA PHE A 8 -6.28 -0.19 23.47
C PHE A 8 -5.87 0.98 24.34
N ALA A 9 -5.44 2.09 23.77
CA ALA A 9 -5.18 3.31 24.51
C ALA A 9 -6.44 3.82 25.23
N TRP A 10 -7.58 3.69 24.59
CA TRP A 10 -8.88 4.09 25.16
C TRP A 10 -9.32 3.20 26.33
N VAL A 11 -8.92 1.95 26.34
CA VAL A 11 -9.16 0.98 27.46
C VAL A 11 -8.08 1.09 28.56
N GLY A 12 -7.12 2.03 28.43
CA GLY A 12 -6.09 2.29 29.43
C GLY A 12 -4.79 1.50 29.23
N ILE A 13 -4.61 0.82 28.09
CA ILE A 13 -3.34 0.19 27.75
C ILE A 13 -2.41 1.24 27.14
N SER A 14 -1.18 1.34 27.65
CA SER A 14 -0.25 2.37 27.25
C SER A 14 0.09 2.32 25.75
N ASN A 15 -0.03 3.47 25.10
CA ASN A 15 0.36 3.68 23.69
C ASN A 15 1.78 4.26 23.57
N THR A 16 2.40 4.54 24.73
CA THR A 16 3.76 5.08 24.82
C THR A 16 4.61 4.13 25.64
N ALA A 17 5.89 4.01 25.29
CA ALA A 17 6.85 3.17 26.01
C ALA A 17 8.21 3.89 26.13
N PRO A 18 9.06 3.50 27.09
CA PRO A 18 10.43 3.96 27.18
C PRO A 18 11.20 3.67 25.88
N GLN A 19 12.31 4.37 25.69
CA GLN A 19 13.14 4.20 24.50
C GLN A 19 13.58 2.75 24.29
N GLY A 20 13.37 2.21 23.10
CA GLY A 20 13.75 0.84 22.75
C GLY A 20 12.75 -0.23 23.15
N VAL A 21 11.61 0.15 23.75
CA VAL A 21 10.52 -0.76 24.14
C VAL A 21 9.33 -0.49 23.24
N ILE A 22 8.71 -1.57 22.73
CA ILE A 22 7.48 -1.44 21.93
C ILE A 22 6.30 -1.25 22.88
N PRO A 23 5.40 -0.26 22.63
CA PRO A 23 4.21 -0.05 23.46
C PRO A 23 3.32 -1.29 23.54
N ASP A 24 2.74 -1.55 24.70
CA ASP A 24 1.88 -2.73 24.94
C ASP A 24 0.67 -2.78 24.01
N SER A 25 0.09 -1.61 23.68
CA SER A 25 -1.01 -1.51 22.71
C SER A 25 -0.64 -2.05 21.32
N VAL A 26 0.61 -1.85 20.89
CA VAL A 26 1.11 -2.36 19.62
C VAL A 26 1.31 -3.87 19.71
N ILE A 27 1.90 -4.37 20.79
CA ILE A 27 2.11 -5.81 21.02
C ILE A 27 0.79 -6.57 21.00
N TYR A 28 -0.21 -6.10 21.74
CA TYR A 28 -1.55 -6.73 21.75
C TYR A 28 -2.26 -6.63 20.40
N SER A 29 -2.05 -5.54 19.66
CA SER A 29 -2.58 -5.39 18.28
C SER A 29 -2.05 -6.49 17.37
N PHE A 30 -0.75 -6.79 17.45
CA PHE A 30 -0.15 -7.88 16.69
C PHE A 30 -0.67 -9.25 17.12
N TYR A 31 -0.82 -9.52 18.41
CA TYR A 31 -1.35 -10.80 18.89
C TYR A 31 -2.78 -11.04 18.45
N ILE A 32 -3.65 -10.04 18.55
CA ILE A 32 -5.04 -10.16 18.09
C ILE A 32 -5.09 -10.31 16.57
N GLY A 33 -4.30 -9.52 15.83
CA GLY A 33 -4.21 -9.65 14.38
C GLY A 33 -3.76 -11.05 13.95
N ALA A 34 -2.73 -11.60 14.61
CA ALA A 34 -2.26 -12.96 14.37
C ALA A 34 -3.32 -14.02 14.70
N ALA A 35 -4.01 -13.88 15.84
CA ALA A 35 -5.06 -14.81 16.24
C ALA A 35 -6.23 -14.82 15.24
N ILE A 36 -6.69 -13.64 14.78
CA ILE A 36 -7.74 -13.52 13.77
C ILE A 36 -7.27 -14.16 12.45
N LEU A 37 -6.03 -13.88 12.00
CA LEU A 37 -5.50 -14.46 10.78
C LEU A 37 -5.46 -15.99 10.85
N ILE A 38 -4.92 -16.55 11.92
CA ILE A 38 -4.84 -18.01 12.13
C ILE A 38 -6.26 -18.61 12.13
N PHE A 39 -7.20 -17.99 12.85
CA PHE A 39 -8.58 -18.45 12.86
C PHE A 39 -9.21 -18.45 11.46
N CYS A 40 -9.04 -17.38 10.69
CA CYS A 40 -9.54 -17.29 9.32
C CYS A 40 -8.92 -18.35 8.42
N VAL A 41 -7.60 -18.60 8.53
CA VAL A 41 -6.91 -19.63 7.73
C VAL A 41 -7.45 -21.02 8.10
N ILE A 42 -7.55 -21.36 9.40
CA ILE A 42 -8.10 -22.65 9.83
C ILE A 42 -9.53 -22.80 9.34
N TYR A 43 -10.37 -21.75 9.52
CA TYR A 43 -11.76 -21.79 9.06
C TYR A 43 -11.85 -22.05 7.54
N THR A 44 -11.03 -21.35 6.73
CA THR A 44 -10.99 -21.54 5.28
C THR A 44 -10.54 -22.96 4.93
N THR A 45 -9.47 -23.45 5.54
CA THR A 45 -8.94 -24.81 5.27
C THR A 45 -9.94 -25.92 5.62
N VAL A 46 -10.73 -25.72 6.68
CA VAL A 46 -11.74 -26.71 7.11
C VAL A 46 -13.01 -26.65 6.25
N LYS A 47 -13.42 -25.44 5.84
CA LYS A 47 -14.71 -25.22 5.14
C LYS A 47 -14.59 -25.30 3.63
N VAL A 48 -13.48 -24.84 3.06
CA VAL A 48 -13.28 -24.85 1.60
C VAL A 48 -12.64 -26.20 1.23
N LYS A 49 -13.38 -26.98 0.46
CA LYS A 49 -12.84 -28.20 -0.16
C LYS A 49 -12.25 -27.80 -1.51
N GLU A 50 -10.96 -28.04 -1.70
CA GLU A 50 -10.34 -27.92 -3.01
C GLU A 50 -10.81 -29.08 -3.89
N MET A 51 -11.08 -28.77 -5.14
CA MET A 51 -11.40 -29.80 -6.14
C MET A 51 -10.10 -30.55 -6.46
N PRO A 52 -10.08 -31.92 -6.40
CA PRO A 52 -8.91 -32.68 -6.80
C PRO A 52 -8.49 -32.33 -8.24
N PRO A 53 -7.18 -32.35 -8.59
CA PRO A 53 -6.73 -31.97 -9.92
C PRO A 53 -7.43 -32.72 -11.07
N ALA A 54 -7.70 -34.00 -10.89
CA ALA A 54 -8.42 -34.81 -11.88
C ALA A 54 -9.86 -34.34 -12.11
N GLU A 55 -10.63 -34.05 -11.03
CA GLU A 55 -11.98 -33.51 -11.13
C GLU A 55 -11.99 -32.09 -11.73
N TYR A 56 -10.98 -31.30 -11.39
CA TYR A 56 -10.79 -29.94 -11.93
C TYR A 56 -10.52 -29.99 -13.44
N ALA A 57 -9.66 -30.92 -13.89
CA ALA A 57 -9.32 -31.14 -15.29
C ALA A 57 -10.57 -31.59 -16.10
N GLU A 58 -11.33 -32.55 -15.55
CA GLU A 58 -12.58 -33.02 -16.17
C GLU A 58 -13.61 -31.88 -16.29
N TYR A 59 -13.83 -31.11 -15.20
CA TYR A 59 -14.79 -30.01 -15.19
C TYR A 59 -14.45 -28.88 -16.16
N HIS A 60 -13.15 -28.58 -16.35
CA HIS A 60 -12.67 -27.52 -17.24
C HIS A 60 -12.27 -28.02 -18.64
N GLY A 61 -12.43 -29.32 -18.92
CA GLY A 61 -12.06 -29.91 -20.21
C GLY A 61 -10.56 -29.84 -20.51
N ILE A 62 -9.72 -29.92 -19.48
CA ILE A 62 -8.26 -29.88 -19.61
C ILE A 62 -7.79 -31.29 -19.99
N THR A 63 -7.04 -31.40 -21.10
CA THR A 63 -6.45 -32.69 -21.53
C THR A 63 -5.19 -33.00 -20.75
N GLU A 64 -4.87 -34.30 -20.55
CA GLU A 64 -3.67 -34.78 -19.84
C GLU A 64 -2.35 -34.18 -20.39
N GLU A 65 -2.30 -33.91 -21.71
CA GLU A 65 -1.15 -33.24 -22.34
C GLU A 65 -0.94 -31.83 -21.86
N GLN A 66 -2.02 -31.11 -21.52
CA GLN A 66 -1.94 -29.72 -20.98
C GLN A 66 -1.56 -29.68 -19.49
N GLU A 67 -1.86 -30.76 -18.74
CA GLU A 67 -1.55 -30.86 -17.32
C GLU A 67 -0.05 -31.11 -17.08
N HIS A 68 0.65 -31.74 -18.00
CA HIS A 68 2.07 -32.08 -17.89
C HIS A 68 3.02 -31.18 -18.69
N GLU A 69 2.52 -30.17 -19.39
CA GLU A 69 3.38 -29.25 -20.14
C GLU A 69 4.25 -28.44 -19.17
N LYS A 70 5.57 -28.65 -19.24
CA LYS A 70 6.54 -27.86 -18.46
C LYS A 70 6.44 -26.41 -18.88
N VAL A 71 5.85 -25.60 -18.02
CA VAL A 71 5.63 -24.17 -18.24
C VAL A 71 6.96 -23.44 -18.21
N ASN A 72 7.41 -22.91 -19.35
CA ASN A 72 8.54 -22.01 -19.39
C ASN A 72 8.03 -20.58 -19.10
N MET A 73 8.25 -20.11 -17.85
CA MET A 73 7.78 -18.81 -17.37
C MET A 73 8.25 -17.64 -18.26
N LEU A 74 9.50 -17.68 -18.76
CA LEU A 74 10.01 -16.64 -19.65
C LEU A 74 9.27 -16.63 -20.99
N LYS A 75 8.97 -17.80 -21.54
CA LYS A 75 8.21 -17.92 -22.79
C LYS A 75 6.77 -17.42 -22.62
N LEU A 76 6.15 -17.71 -21.47
CA LEU A 76 4.81 -17.18 -21.13
C LEU A 76 4.85 -15.66 -20.98
N LEU A 77 5.85 -15.12 -20.32
CA LEU A 77 6.00 -13.68 -20.13
C LEU A 77 6.13 -12.94 -21.47
N VAL A 78 6.96 -13.46 -22.38
CA VAL A 78 7.13 -12.87 -23.73
C VAL A 78 5.84 -12.95 -24.55
N LYS A 79 5.05 -14.01 -24.37
CA LYS A 79 3.76 -14.21 -25.04
C LYS A 79 2.57 -13.56 -24.31
N ALA A 80 2.81 -12.90 -23.17
CA ALA A 80 1.75 -12.30 -22.39
C ALA A 80 0.95 -11.26 -23.22
N PRO A 81 -0.37 -11.20 -23.04
CA PRO A 81 -1.20 -10.26 -23.78
C PRO A 81 -0.82 -8.81 -23.45
N LYS A 82 -1.08 -7.89 -24.38
CA LYS A 82 -0.79 -6.46 -24.19
C LYS A 82 -1.37 -5.91 -22.88
N ALA A 83 -2.53 -6.38 -22.47
CA ALA A 83 -3.18 -6.00 -21.22
C ALA A 83 -2.31 -6.30 -19.99
N PHE A 84 -1.57 -7.44 -19.98
CA PHE A 84 -0.66 -7.80 -18.90
C PHE A 84 0.40 -6.73 -18.67
N TRP A 85 1.04 -6.27 -19.75
CA TRP A 85 2.10 -5.26 -19.67
C TRP A 85 1.56 -3.87 -19.35
N THR A 86 0.43 -3.49 -19.98
CA THR A 86 -0.17 -2.16 -19.76
C THR A 86 -0.66 -2.03 -18.31
N VAL A 87 -1.41 -3.00 -17.82
CA VAL A 87 -1.90 -3.00 -16.43
C VAL A 87 -0.75 -3.18 -15.45
N GLY A 88 0.26 -3.99 -15.80
CA GLY A 88 1.48 -4.16 -15.00
C GLY A 88 2.27 -2.86 -14.83
N LEU A 89 2.35 -2.02 -15.89
CA LEU A 89 2.99 -0.72 -15.82
C LEU A 89 2.23 0.25 -14.90
N VAL A 90 0.91 0.30 -15.01
CA VAL A 90 0.07 1.08 -14.10
C VAL A 90 0.27 0.63 -12.65
N GLN A 91 0.27 -0.68 -12.41
CA GLN A 91 0.52 -1.25 -11.09
C GLN A 91 1.90 -0.91 -10.54
N PHE A 92 2.92 -0.82 -11.42
CA PHE A 92 4.25 -0.38 -11.00
C PHE A 92 4.20 1.01 -10.37
N PHE A 93 3.56 1.98 -11.00
CA PHE A 93 3.43 3.34 -10.46
C PHE A 93 2.56 3.37 -9.19
N CYS A 94 1.48 2.60 -9.14
CA CYS A 94 0.60 2.52 -7.98
C CYS A 94 1.35 1.99 -6.74
N TRP A 95 2.01 0.83 -6.86
CA TRP A 95 2.70 0.22 -5.71
C TRP A 95 3.94 1.01 -5.28
N PHE A 96 4.61 1.67 -6.22
CA PHE A 96 5.68 2.61 -5.92
C PHE A 96 5.17 3.77 -5.06
N ALA A 97 4.05 4.38 -5.45
CA ALA A 97 3.42 5.48 -4.73
C ALA A 97 2.99 5.08 -3.31
N PHE A 98 2.32 3.95 -3.17
CA PHE A 98 1.87 3.47 -1.86
C PHE A 98 3.02 3.05 -0.94
N MET A 99 4.13 2.55 -1.50
CA MET A 99 5.34 2.31 -0.70
C MET A 99 5.88 3.60 -0.10
N PHE A 100 5.88 4.70 -0.86
CA PHE A 100 6.25 6.02 -0.33
C PHE A 100 5.27 6.51 0.73
N MET A 101 3.98 6.28 0.56
CA MET A 101 2.99 6.59 1.59
C MET A 101 3.36 5.93 2.93
N TRP A 102 3.54 4.62 2.93
CA TRP A 102 3.85 3.91 4.18
C TRP A 102 5.16 4.33 4.81
N THR A 103 6.15 4.68 3.99
CA THR A 103 7.49 5.03 4.48
C THR A 103 7.55 6.46 5.01
N TYR A 104 6.92 7.42 4.32
CA TYR A 104 7.16 8.85 4.56
C TYR A 104 5.99 9.61 5.19
N THR A 105 4.80 9.01 5.34
CA THR A 105 3.64 9.73 5.90
C THR A 105 3.90 10.18 7.32
N ASN A 106 4.50 9.34 8.17
CA ASN A 106 4.69 9.68 9.57
C ASN A 106 5.61 10.90 9.75
N GLY A 107 6.78 10.90 9.12
CA GLY A 107 7.69 12.03 9.19
C GLY A 107 7.12 13.29 8.53
N SER A 108 6.39 13.14 7.42
CA SER A 108 5.70 14.26 6.78
C SER A 108 4.68 14.93 7.70
N ILE A 109 3.82 14.14 8.35
CA ILE A 109 2.78 14.66 9.24
C ILE A 109 3.40 15.22 10.53
N ALA A 110 4.41 14.55 11.08
CA ALA A 110 5.13 15.03 12.26
C ALA A 110 5.79 16.40 12.03
N ALA A 111 6.43 16.58 10.87
CA ALA A 111 7.11 17.83 10.54
C ALA A 111 6.14 18.97 10.17
N ASN A 112 5.09 18.67 9.36
CA ASN A 112 4.30 19.75 8.73
C ASN A 112 2.98 20.05 9.42
N VAL A 113 2.53 19.20 10.35
CA VAL A 113 1.23 19.35 11.02
C VAL A 113 1.37 19.43 12.53
N PHE A 114 2.34 18.70 13.10
CA PHE A 114 2.57 18.65 14.54
C PHE A 114 3.82 19.41 14.99
N ASP A 115 4.56 20.02 14.06
CA ASP A 115 5.77 20.80 14.34
C ASP A 115 6.76 20.06 15.27
N ALA A 116 6.96 18.76 14.98
CA ALA A 116 7.85 17.93 15.80
C ALA A 116 9.29 18.48 15.78
N PRO A 117 9.94 18.58 16.95
CA PRO A 117 11.28 19.12 17.07
C PRO A 117 12.30 18.26 16.33
N THR A 118 13.43 18.86 15.96
CA THR A 118 14.54 18.21 15.28
C THR A 118 15.73 18.06 16.21
N VAL A 119 16.53 17.02 15.97
CA VAL A 119 17.80 16.76 16.68
C VAL A 119 18.92 16.50 15.67
N GLU A 120 20.12 16.82 16.07
CA GLU A 120 21.31 16.46 15.31
C GLU A 120 21.72 15.02 15.61
N HIS A 121 21.85 14.22 14.57
CA HIS A 121 22.29 12.83 14.66
C HIS A 121 23.56 12.64 13.85
N THR A 122 24.67 12.36 14.55
CA THR A 122 25.97 12.14 13.91
C THR A 122 26.27 10.65 13.75
N VAL A 123 26.41 10.20 12.50
CA VAL A 123 26.79 8.83 12.15
C VAL A 123 28.02 8.89 11.26
N ASN A 124 29.07 8.18 11.65
CA ASN A 124 30.34 8.11 10.89
C ASN A 124 30.92 9.50 10.54
N GLY A 125 30.82 10.47 11.47
CA GLY A 125 31.34 11.82 11.27
C GLY A 125 30.48 12.73 10.38
N ILE A 126 29.31 12.25 9.91
CA ILE A 126 28.35 13.04 9.16
C ILE A 126 27.19 13.41 10.09
N THR A 127 27.01 14.69 10.35
CA THR A 127 25.87 15.19 11.13
C THR A 127 24.69 15.44 10.22
N LYS A 128 23.55 14.85 10.56
CA LYS A 128 22.27 15.02 9.87
C LYS A 128 21.24 15.54 10.85
N ILE A 129 20.38 16.43 10.37
CA ILE A 129 19.19 16.88 11.11
C ILE A 129 18.08 15.87 10.85
N VAL A 130 17.51 15.33 11.91
CA VAL A 130 16.40 14.37 11.86
C VAL A 130 15.31 14.78 12.85
N LEU A 131 14.09 14.29 12.67
CA LEU A 131 13.02 14.50 13.64
C LEU A 131 13.34 13.77 14.96
N ASP A 132 13.02 14.42 16.08
CA ASP A 132 13.09 13.78 17.39
C ASP A 132 11.94 12.80 17.57
N THR A 133 12.20 11.53 17.30
CA THR A 133 11.22 10.45 17.42
C THR A 133 10.74 10.21 18.86
N LYS A 134 11.38 10.80 19.86
CA LYS A 134 11.00 10.71 21.28
C LYS A 134 10.10 11.85 21.72
N SER A 135 9.97 12.90 20.92
CA SER A 135 9.14 14.05 21.24
C SER A 135 7.66 13.65 21.30
N LEU A 136 6.91 14.35 22.13
CA LEU A 136 5.48 14.13 22.26
C LEU A 136 4.77 14.38 20.92
N GLN A 137 5.17 15.43 20.21
CA GLN A 137 4.61 15.82 18.91
C GLN A 137 4.81 14.71 17.86
N TYR A 138 5.97 14.05 17.82
CA TYR A 138 6.20 12.94 16.92
C TYR A 138 5.32 11.73 17.25
N GLN A 139 5.12 11.43 18.53
CA GLN A 139 4.27 10.32 18.96
C GLN A 139 2.79 10.61 18.71
N GLU A 140 2.34 11.85 18.93
CA GLU A 140 0.98 12.28 18.58
C GLU A 140 0.73 12.20 17.07
N ALA A 141 1.70 12.63 16.26
CA ALA A 141 1.64 12.48 14.81
C ALA A 141 1.51 11.01 14.38
N ALA A 142 2.31 10.11 14.98
CA ALA A 142 2.24 8.67 14.70
C ALA A 142 0.86 8.07 15.02
N ASN A 143 0.27 8.46 16.15
CA ASN A 143 -1.09 8.06 16.50
C ASN A 143 -2.11 8.60 15.48
N TRP A 144 -1.95 9.86 15.07
CA TRP A 144 -2.83 10.50 14.10
C TRP A 144 -2.74 9.86 12.72
N VAL A 145 -1.55 9.45 12.29
CA VAL A 145 -1.35 8.70 11.03
C VAL A 145 -2.16 7.39 11.04
N GLY A 146 -2.26 6.72 12.18
CA GLY A 146 -3.14 5.56 12.34
C GLY A 146 -4.61 5.89 12.07
N VAL A 147 -5.09 7.05 12.54
CA VAL A 147 -6.45 7.56 12.26
C VAL A 147 -6.61 7.90 10.77
N LEU A 148 -5.62 8.55 10.16
CA LEU A 148 -5.63 8.88 8.74
C LEU A 148 -5.72 7.63 7.85
N PHE A 149 -4.99 6.58 8.18
CA PHE A 149 -5.08 5.30 7.47
C PHE A 149 -6.42 4.61 7.67
N ALA A 150 -7.07 4.78 8.83
CA ALA A 150 -8.44 4.31 9.02
C ALA A 150 -9.43 5.09 8.16
N VAL A 151 -9.28 6.41 8.05
CA VAL A 151 -10.08 7.26 7.14
C VAL A 151 -9.87 6.86 5.68
N GLN A 152 -8.63 6.59 5.27
CA GLN A 152 -8.31 6.04 3.95
C GLN A 152 -9.05 4.71 3.70
N ALA A 153 -9.06 3.80 4.68
CA ALA A 153 -9.78 2.53 4.56
C ALA A 153 -11.30 2.74 4.41
N ILE A 154 -11.88 3.70 5.14
CA ILE A 154 -13.30 4.08 4.98
C ILE A 154 -13.55 4.62 3.57
N GLY A 155 -12.72 5.54 3.09
CA GLY A 155 -12.77 6.07 1.72
C GLY A 155 -12.71 4.96 0.66
N SER A 156 -11.84 3.98 0.90
CA SER A 156 -11.68 2.79 0.05
C SER A 156 -12.97 1.96 -0.03
N VAL A 157 -13.59 1.69 1.11
CA VAL A 157 -14.86 0.92 1.16
C VAL A 157 -15.98 1.67 0.46
N LEU A 158 -16.13 2.97 0.73
CA LEU A 158 -17.15 3.81 0.09
C LEU A 158 -16.97 3.84 -1.43
N TRP A 159 -15.72 4.01 -1.88
CA TRP A 159 -15.43 4.04 -3.31
C TRP A 159 -15.62 2.67 -3.98
N ALA A 160 -15.30 1.58 -3.30
CA ALA A 160 -15.52 0.23 -3.80
C ALA A 160 -16.99 -0.04 -4.13
N VAL A 161 -17.92 0.55 -3.39
CA VAL A 161 -19.37 0.48 -3.70
C VAL A 161 -19.72 1.30 -4.94
N CYS A 162 -18.99 2.39 -5.22
CA CYS A 162 -19.21 3.22 -6.39
C CYS A 162 -18.62 2.62 -7.68
N ILE A 163 -17.52 1.90 -7.61
CA ILE A 163 -16.82 1.34 -8.79
C ILE A 163 -17.75 0.55 -9.73
N PRO A 164 -18.63 -0.36 -9.27
CA PRO A 164 -19.53 -1.12 -10.14
C PRO A 164 -20.57 -0.29 -10.88
N MET A 165 -20.84 0.95 -10.45
CA MET A 165 -21.80 1.85 -11.10
C MET A 165 -21.30 2.36 -12.45
N PHE A 166 -19.99 2.29 -12.70
CA PHE A 166 -19.36 2.74 -13.93
C PHE A 166 -19.20 1.56 -14.92
N LYS A 167 -19.66 1.77 -16.17
CA LYS A 167 -19.58 0.76 -17.21
C LYS A 167 -18.15 0.57 -17.74
N ASP A 168 -17.40 1.68 -17.84
CA ASP A 168 -16.01 1.65 -18.34
C ASP A 168 -15.03 1.49 -17.18
N ARG A 169 -14.46 0.28 -17.09
CA ARG A 169 -13.48 -0.05 -16.04
C ARG A 169 -12.17 0.70 -16.18
N ARG A 170 -11.78 1.09 -17.38
CA ARG A 170 -10.55 1.85 -17.61
C ARG A 170 -10.71 3.28 -17.14
N PHE A 171 -11.84 3.89 -17.50
CA PHE A 171 -12.18 5.24 -17.07
C PHE A 171 -12.24 5.35 -15.54
N ILE A 172 -12.97 4.44 -14.88
CA ILE A 172 -13.08 4.50 -13.41
C ILE A 172 -11.74 4.22 -12.73
N TYR A 173 -10.88 3.38 -13.32
CA TYR A 173 -9.54 3.15 -12.80
C TYR A 173 -8.70 4.44 -12.89
N ALA A 174 -8.62 5.06 -14.06
CA ALA A 174 -7.90 6.32 -14.25
C ALA A 174 -8.43 7.43 -13.34
N LEU A 175 -9.76 7.59 -13.25
CA LEU A 175 -10.38 8.57 -12.36
C LEU A 175 -9.98 8.33 -10.89
N SER A 176 -9.99 7.08 -10.46
CA SER A 176 -9.59 6.73 -9.08
C SER A 176 -8.14 7.07 -8.79
N LEU A 177 -7.24 6.81 -9.74
CA LEU A 177 -5.81 7.13 -9.59
C LEU A 177 -5.58 8.65 -9.55
N VAL A 178 -6.28 9.41 -10.39
CA VAL A 178 -6.24 10.88 -10.37
C VAL A 178 -6.73 11.43 -9.05
N LEU A 179 -7.88 10.93 -8.53
CA LEU A 179 -8.39 11.33 -7.21
C LEU A 179 -7.39 11.05 -6.10
N GLY A 180 -6.81 9.85 -6.08
CA GLY A 180 -5.77 9.51 -5.11
C GLY A 180 -4.51 10.35 -5.26
N GLY A 181 -4.10 10.64 -6.49
CA GLY A 181 -2.98 11.53 -6.78
C GLY A 181 -3.21 12.95 -6.27
N ILE A 182 -4.40 13.51 -6.49
CA ILE A 182 -4.81 14.79 -5.91
C ILE A 182 -4.78 14.71 -4.38
N GLY A 183 -5.28 13.61 -3.79
CA GLY A 183 -5.23 13.37 -2.36
C GLY A 183 -3.82 13.46 -1.82
N PHE A 184 -2.84 12.79 -2.44
CA PHE A 184 -1.44 12.86 -2.04
C PHE A 184 -0.84 14.26 -2.20
N ILE A 185 -1.05 14.91 -3.34
CA ILE A 185 -0.52 16.25 -3.61
C ILE A 185 -1.12 17.28 -2.63
N SER A 186 -2.39 17.13 -2.28
CA SER A 186 -3.08 18.04 -1.35
C SER A 186 -2.46 18.04 0.06
N THR A 187 -1.82 16.94 0.48
CA THR A 187 -1.14 16.88 1.80
C THR A 187 -0.05 17.94 1.96
N TYR A 188 0.55 18.40 0.86
CA TYR A 188 1.56 19.46 0.87
C TYR A 188 0.99 20.81 1.31
N PHE A 189 -0.27 21.08 0.94
CA PHE A 189 -0.93 22.37 1.20
C PHE A 189 -1.74 22.36 2.50
N VAL A 190 -1.99 21.18 3.07
CA VAL A 190 -2.85 21.02 4.23
C VAL A 190 -2.00 20.90 5.50
N HIS A 191 -2.12 21.89 6.38
CA HIS A 191 -1.44 21.92 7.69
C HIS A 191 -2.40 21.63 8.85
N SER A 192 -3.66 21.39 8.57
CA SER A 192 -4.66 21.03 9.58
C SER A 192 -4.86 19.52 9.64
N GLN A 193 -4.69 18.95 10.82
CA GLN A 193 -4.88 17.51 11.05
C GLN A 193 -6.26 17.00 10.61
N TYR A 194 -7.33 17.81 10.76
CA TYR A 194 -8.69 17.41 10.39
C TYR A 194 -8.96 17.51 8.88
N VAL A 195 -8.39 18.51 8.21
CA VAL A 195 -8.55 18.68 6.76
C VAL A 195 -7.84 17.57 5.99
N LEU A 196 -6.83 16.96 6.56
CA LEU A 196 -6.17 15.77 6.01
C LEU A 196 -7.11 14.57 5.81
N PHE A 197 -8.25 14.53 6.51
CA PHE A 197 -9.25 13.49 6.28
C PHE A 197 -9.74 13.47 4.84
N ILE A 198 -9.92 14.65 4.22
CA ILE A 198 -10.31 14.76 2.81
C ILE A 198 -9.22 14.18 1.91
N SER A 199 -7.97 14.52 2.16
CA SER A 199 -6.82 13.99 1.42
C SER A 199 -6.77 12.46 1.48
N PHE A 200 -6.93 11.89 2.66
CA PHE A 200 -6.86 10.44 2.86
C PHE A 200 -8.11 9.70 2.36
N LEU A 201 -9.29 10.31 2.37
CA LEU A 201 -10.46 9.76 1.68
C LEU A 201 -10.22 9.64 0.18
N LEU A 202 -9.63 10.66 -0.46
CA LEU A 202 -9.27 10.61 -1.88
C LEU A 202 -8.20 9.56 -2.18
N ILE A 203 -7.17 9.42 -1.33
CA ILE A 203 -6.17 8.34 -1.43
C ILE A 203 -6.85 6.97 -1.35
N GLY A 204 -7.89 6.84 -0.52
CA GLY A 204 -8.72 5.64 -0.41
C GLY A 204 -9.36 5.22 -1.73
N CYS A 205 -9.76 6.18 -2.59
CA CYS A 205 -10.31 5.88 -3.91
C CYS A 205 -9.30 5.13 -4.80
N ALA A 206 -8.05 5.60 -4.84
CA ALA A 206 -6.98 4.91 -5.58
C ALA A 206 -6.70 3.52 -5.00
N TRP A 207 -6.67 3.40 -3.67
CA TRP A 207 -6.43 2.13 -2.99
C TRP A 207 -7.47 1.08 -3.37
N ALA A 208 -8.77 1.42 -3.34
CA ALA A 208 -9.84 0.50 -3.74
C ALA A 208 -9.69 0.03 -5.20
N ALA A 209 -9.42 0.97 -6.09
CA ALA A 209 -9.34 0.70 -7.51
C ALA A 209 -8.12 -0.15 -7.87
N MET A 210 -6.93 0.15 -7.31
CA MET A 210 -5.71 -0.58 -7.60
C MET A 210 -5.70 -2.02 -7.08
N LEU A 211 -6.52 -2.35 -6.09
CA LEU A 211 -6.68 -3.72 -5.60
C LEU A 211 -7.69 -4.52 -6.43
N ALA A 212 -8.79 -3.90 -6.88
CA ALA A 212 -9.89 -4.61 -7.51
C ALA A 212 -9.78 -4.70 -9.05
N LEU A 213 -9.44 -3.59 -9.70
CA LEU A 213 -9.56 -3.47 -11.17
C LEU A 213 -8.44 -4.16 -11.96
N PRO A 214 -7.17 -4.15 -11.57
CA PRO A 214 -6.10 -4.78 -12.34
C PRO A 214 -6.32 -6.26 -12.56
N PHE A 215 -6.65 -7.00 -11.51
CA PHE A 215 -6.95 -8.44 -11.60
C PHE A 215 -8.19 -8.70 -12.47
N THR A 216 -9.23 -7.88 -12.34
CA THR A 216 -10.43 -8.01 -13.18
C THR A 216 -10.14 -7.73 -14.65
N ILE A 217 -9.33 -6.72 -14.98
CA ILE A 217 -8.95 -6.41 -16.36
C ILE A 217 -8.07 -7.52 -16.91
N LEU A 218 -7.11 -8.00 -16.11
CA LEU A 218 -6.19 -9.05 -16.53
C LEU A 218 -6.90 -10.37 -16.77
N THR A 219 -7.73 -10.84 -15.86
CA THR A 219 -8.45 -12.12 -15.99
C THR A 219 -9.38 -12.12 -17.21
N ASN A 220 -10.01 -11.00 -17.53
CA ASN A 220 -10.81 -10.87 -18.74
C ASN A 220 -9.98 -10.87 -20.05
N ALA A 221 -8.70 -10.56 -19.98
CA ALA A 221 -7.80 -10.55 -21.14
C ALA A 221 -7.02 -11.86 -21.32
N LEU A 222 -6.98 -12.68 -20.27
CA LEU A 222 -6.35 -13.99 -20.30
C LEU A 222 -7.38 -15.03 -20.77
N SER A 223 -7.17 -15.59 -21.96
CA SER A 223 -7.95 -16.70 -22.49
C SER A 223 -7.07 -17.95 -22.54
N GLY A 224 -7.54 -19.05 -21.95
CA GLY A 224 -6.90 -20.35 -22.06
C GLY A 224 -6.15 -20.83 -20.81
N GLY A 225 -5.34 -21.89 -20.96
CA GLY A 225 -4.57 -22.50 -19.89
C GLY A 225 -3.54 -21.55 -19.25
N HIS A 226 -3.01 -21.94 -18.10
CA HIS A 226 -1.98 -21.21 -17.36
C HIS A 226 -2.42 -19.89 -16.68
N MET A 227 -3.72 -19.67 -16.45
CA MET A 227 -4.25 -18.48 -15.75
C MET A 227 -3.53 -18.26 -14.42
N GLY A 228 -3.37 -19.30 -13.60
CA GLY A 228 -2.70 -19.23 -12.30
C GLY A 228 -1.24 -18.78 -12.43
N THR A 229 -0.53 -19.28 -13.46
CA THR A 229 0.87 -18.88 -13.72
C THR A 229 0.97 -17.40 -14.12
N TYR A 230 0.05 -16.91 -14.96
CA TYR A 230 -0.01 -15.49 -15.31
C TYR A 230 -0.31 -14.60 -14.11
N LEU A 231 -1.25 -15.01 -13.26
CA LEU A 231 -1.57 -14.28 -12.03
C LEU A 231 -0.37 -14.28 -11.05
N GLY A 232 0.34 -15.39 -10.94
CA GLY A 232 1.59 -15.49 -10.17
C GLY A 232 2.67 -14.54 -10.70
N LEU A 233 2.90 -14.52 -12.02
CA LEU A 233 3.85 -13.59 -12.65
C LEU A 233 3.42 -12.12 -12.48
N PHE A 234 2.12 -11.86 -12.51
CA PHE A 234 1.57 -10.53 -12.30
C PHE A 234 1.82 -9.99 -10.89
N ASN A 235 1.95 -10.86 -9.87
CA ASN A 235 2.38 -10.45 -8.55
C ASN A 235 3.78 -9.80 -8.54
N GLY A 236 4.61 -10.06 -9.53
CA GLY A 236 5.86 -9.33 -9.74
C GLY A 236 5.65 -7.82 -9.91
N THR A 237 4.54 -7.40 -10.52
CA THR A 237 4.19 -5.98 -10.68
C THR A 237 3.81 -5.31 -9.35
N ILE A 238 3.60 -6.08 -8.31
CA ILE A 238 3.38 -5.63 -6.93
C ILE A 238 4.71 -5.53 -6.18
N CYS A 239 5.50 -6.60 -6.22
CA CYS A 239 6.72 -6.71 -5.42
C CYS A 239 7.87 -5.85 -5.96
N ILE A 240 8.09 -5.85 -7.28
CA ILE A 240 9.22 -5.14 -7.92
C ILE A 240 9.17 -3.63 -7.62
N PRO A 241 8.05 -2.90 -7.84
CA PRO A 241 8.00 -1.47 -7.56
C PRO A 241 8.22 -1.13 -6.08
N GLN A 242 7.78 -1.98 -5.17
CA GLN A 242 8.01 -1.78 -3.74
C GLN A 242 9.51 -1.92 -3.39
N ILE A 243 10.19 -2.93 -3.95
CA ILE A 243 11.64 -3.11 -3.79
C ILE A 243 12.38 -1.89 -4.37
N VAL A 244 12.01 -1.44 -5.57
CA VAL A 244 12.62 -0.28 -6.22
C VAL A 244 12.37 0.99 -5.40
N ALA A 245 11.15 1.20 -4.93
CA ALA A 245 10.80 2.35 -4.09
C ALA A 245 11.57 2.35 -2.76
N ALA A 246 11.69 1.19 -2.11
CA ALA A 246 12.46 1.04 -0.88
C ALA A 246 13.96 1.30 -1.10
N ALA A 247 14.53 0.79 -2.19
CA ALA A 247 15.94 0.96 -2.52
C ALA A 247 16.30 2.40 -2.90
N LEU A 248 15.43 3.06 -3.67
CA LEU A 248 15.70 4.40 -4.21
C LEU A 248 15.17 5.53 -3.33
N GLY A 249 14.21 5.26 -2.44
CA GLY A 249 13.50 6.29 -1.67
C GLY A 249 14.42 7.22 -0.90
N GLY A 250 15.41 6.68 -0.20
CA GLY A 250 16.39 7.49 0.53
C GLY A 250 17.24 8.38 -0.39
N SER A 251 17.64 7.87 -1.55
CA SER A 251 18.41 8.64 -2.55
C SER A 251 17.56 9.74 -3.18
N ILE A 252 16.30 9.46 -3.47
CA ILE A 252 15.35 10.44 -4.01
C ILE A 252 15.10 11.53 -2.97
N LEU A 253 14.86 11.19 -1.70
CA LEU A 253 14.68 12.15 -0.62
C LEU A 253 15.91 13.04 -0.46
N ALA A 254 17.12 12.47 -0.59
CA ALA A 254 18.37 13.23 -0.52
C ALA A 254 18.50 14.29 -1.63
N LEU A 255 17.93 14.06 -2.83
CA LEU A 255 17.90 15.08 -3.90
C LEU A 255 17.04 16.29 -3.54
N PHE A 256 16.01 16.12 -2.72
CA PHE A 256 15.16 17.20 -2.24
C PHE A 256 15.68 17.85 -0.95
N THR A 257 16.72 17.28 -0.32
CA THR A 257 17.19 17.72 0.98
C THR A 257 18.39 18.70 0.82
N PRO A 258 18.22 19.99 1.14
CA PRO A 258 19.35 20.91 1.19
C PRO A 258 20.34 20.51 2.29
N LYS A 259 21.61 20.82 2.10
CA LYS A 259 22.65 20.51 3.10
C LYS A 259 22.33 21.18 4.44
N GLY A 260 22.37 20.40 5.52
CA GLY A 260 22.14 20.91 6.87
C GLY A 260 20.69 21.25 7.20
N MET A 261 19.73 20.72 6.42
CA MET A 261 18.30 20.88 6.69
C MET A 261 17.61 19.53 6.95
N LEU A 262 16.44 19.59 7.58
CA LEU A 262 15.58 18.44 7.73
C LEU A 262 15.13 17.94 6.35
N PRO A 263 15.21 16.63 6.07
CA PRO A 263 14.68 16.07 4.84
C PRO A 263 13.17 16.34 4.67
N PRO A 264 12.75 16.97 3.56
CA PRO A 264 11.34 17.29 3.34
C PRO A 264 10.55 16.06 2.87
N GLU A 265 10.22 15.16 3.81
CA GLU A 265 9.51 13.91 3.53
C GLU A 265 8.15 14.13 2.84
N ILE A 266 7.55 15.31 3.04
CA ILE A 266 6.30 15.69 2.37
C ILE A 266 6.42 15.68 0.84
N ASN A 267 7.60 15.98 0.29
CA ASN A 267 7.85 15.93 -1.14
C ASN A 267 7.75 14.50 -1.69
N MET A 268 8.00 13.50 -0.86
CA MET A 268 7.83 12.09 -1.24
C MET A 268 6.35 11.72 -1.39
N LEU A 269 5.46 12.33 -0.60
CA LEU A 269 4.01 12.18 -0.75
C LEU A 269 3.53 12.88 -2.02
N VAL A 270 4.05 14.08 -2.33
CA VAL A 270 3.76 14.77 -3.60
C VAL A 270 4.20 13.90 -4.79
N MET A 271 5.41 13.33 -4.71
CA MET A 271 5.91 12.42 -5.73
C MET A 271 5.02 11.17 -5.87
N ALA A 272 4.55 10.58 -4.78
CA ALA A 272 3.58 9.50 -4.79
C ALA A 272 2.30 9.89 -5.55
N GLY A 273 1.80 11.10 -5.33
CA GLY A 273 0.65 11.64 -6.05
C GLY A 273 0.90 11.78 -7.55
N VAL A 274 2.06 12.29 -7.93
CA VAL A 274 2.47 12.40 -9.35
C VAL A 274 2.56 11.00 -9.99
N MET A 275 3.15 10.03 -9.28
CA MET A 275 3.24 8.64 -9.77
C MET A 275 1.86 8.02 -10.03
N LEU A 276 0.85 8.27 -9.16
CA LEU A 276 -0.51 7.79 -9.41
C LEU A 276 -1.17 8.43 -10.63
N ILE A 277 -0.90 9.71 -10.90
CA ILE A 277 -1.48 10.44 -12.05
C ILE A 277 -0.83 9.99 -13.37
N ILE A 278 0.44 9.61 -13.33
CA ILE A 278 1.16 9.12 -14.52
C ILE A 278 0.76 7.67 -14.86
N GLY A 279 0.52 6.85 -13.84
CA GLY A 279 0.10 5.45 -13.98
C GLY A 279 -1.33 5.32 -14.45
#